data_64e06a1ca68a129ed93c628efc0d0f20
#
_entry.id   64e06a1ca68a129ed93c628efc0d0f20
#
_cell.length_a   1.000
_cell.length_b   1.000
_cell.length_c   1.000
_cell.angle_alpha   90.00
_cell.angle_beta   90.00
_cell.angle_gamma   90.00
#
_symmetry.space_group_name_H-M   'P 1'
#
loop_
_entity.id
_entity.type
_entity.pdbx_description
1 polymer ?
#
loop_
_entity_poly.entity_id
_entity_poly.type
_entity_poly.pdbx_seq_one_letter_code
_entity_poly.pdbx_strand_id
1 'polypeptide(L)'
;MNILIDIGHPAHVHLFKCFAHEMLDAGNKVLFTCRDKEFEIALLEAEGFDYISFGQKYKSTAGKLWGLLKFDWKELRTCWKFKPDVLLSHGSMYAAHAAWLCGKPHISFEDTYNFEQIRLYEPFTKAILTGDYDHPFISKKEIHYAGYHELAYLHPSRFSPDRSVLDELAVREGEKYCLLRFVSWNATHDKGHKGMSYENKLKAVVEFSKYGKVFISSEKELPEELKRYKLPTAPEKVHSVMAFASMIFGESATMVSEGVVLGVPGVYMDNTGRYYTTEQEKNYGMCFNFSESEEDQMKAIGKGIEIMSEGVDLSGYARMRRDKIDVTGFLENVVNDVLN
;
A
#
# COMPACT_ATOMS: atom_id res chain seq x y z
N MET A 1 9.22 21.12 -15.13
CA MET A 1 10.25 20.16 -14.71
C MET A 1 9.99 18.77 -15.26
N ASN A 2 11.02 17.90 -15.24
CA ASN A 2 10.92 16.50 -15.60
C ASN A 2 11.04 15.66 -14.32
N ILE A 3 10.10 14.78 -14.05
CA ILE A 3 10.02 13.98 -12.84
C ILE A 3 10.08 12.50 -13.23
N LEU A 4 11.04 11.77 -12.70
CA LEU A 4 11.19 10.33 -12.91
C LEU A 4 10.77 9.60 -11.63
N ILE A 5 9.82 8.67 -11.74
CA ILE A 5 9.26 7.94 -10.60
C ILE A 5 9.52 6.44 -10.79
N ASP A 6 10.34 5.85 -9.91
CA ASP A 6 10.61 4.40 -9.96
C ASP A 6 9.71 3.63 -8.99
N ILE A 7 8.95 2.67 -9.53
CA ILE A 7 8.03 1.85 -8.75
C ILE A 7 8.42 0.38 -8.79
N GLY A 8 8.16 -0.33 -7.71
CA GLY A 8 8.51 -1.74 -7.56
C GLY A 8 7.37 -2.62 -7.04
N HIS A 9 6.19 -2.03 -6.85
CA HIS A 9 4.99 -2.69 -6.33
C HIS A 9 3.74 -1.90 -6.74
N PRO A 10 2.57 -2.53 -6.94
CA PRO A 10 1.31 -1.84 -7.27
C PRO A 10 0.93 -0.70 -6.32
N ALA A 11 1.15 -0.87 -5.01
CA ALA A 11 0.89 0.18 -4.02
C ALA A 11 1.67 1.50 -4.28
N HIS A 12 2.84 1.41 -4.94
CA HIS A 12 3.61 2.61 -5.29
C HIS A 12 2.95 3.41 -6.43
N VAL A 13 2.17 2.77 -7.32
CA VAL A 13 1.35 3.49 -8.30
C VAL A 13 0.33 4.36 -7.57
N HIS A 14 -0.40 3.78 -6.61
CA HIS A 14 -1.36 4.53 -5.80
C HIS A 14 -0.68 5.67 -5.03
N LEU A 15 0.47 5.41 -4.39
CA LEU A 15 1.24 6.41 -3.64
C LEU A 15 1.56 7.66 -4.47
N PHE A 16 1.93 7.49 -5.74
CA PHE A 16 2.39 8.59 -6.58
C PHE A 16 1.35 9.12 -7.57
N LYS A 17 0.20 8.46 -7.77
CA LYS A 17 -0.74 8.82 -8.84
C LYS A 17 -1.30 10.24 -8.72
N CYS A 18 -1.72 10.66 -7.52
CA CYS A 18 -2.25 12.00 -7.33
C CYS A 18 -1.19 13.07 -7.62
N PHE A 19 0.01 12.89 -7.08
CA PHE A 19 1.15 13.76 -7.36
C PHE A 19 1.48 13.80 -8.86
N ALA A 20 1.50 12.65 -9.53
CA ALA A 20 1.81 12.57 -10.96
C ALA A 20 0.78 13.31 -11.82
N HIS A 21 -0.51 13.14 -11.55
CA HIS A 21 -1.58 13.87 -12.24
C HIS A 21 -1.46 15.38 -12.03
N GLU A 22 -1.28 15.85 -10.80
CA GLU A 22 -1.11 17.28 -10.50
C GLU A 22 0.12 17.89 -11.21
N MET A 23 1.23 17.14 -11.23
CA MET A 23 2.41 17.59 -11.97
C MET A 23 2.18 17.67 -13.48
N LEU A 24 1.48 16.70 -14.07
CA LEU A 24 1.10 16.72 -15.49
C LEU A 24 0.15 17.88 -15.80
N ASP A 25 -0.86 18.10 -14.98
CA ASP A 25 -1.81 19.22 -15.12
C ASP A 25 -1.13 20.58 -15.01
N ALA A 26 -0.08 20.67 -14.19
CA ALA A 26 0.78 21.85 -14.08
C ALA A 26 1.78 22.02 -15.25
N GLY A 27 1.70 21.16 -16.29
CA GLY A 27 2.54 21.22 -17.48
C GLY A 27 3.94 20.65 -17.32
N ASN A 28 4.21 19.89 -16.25
CA ASN A 28 5.44 19.16 -16.06
C ASN A 28 5.41 17.84 -16.84
N LYS A 29 6.57 17.17 -16.95
CA LYS A 29 6.68 15.83 -17.55
C LYS A 29 6.91 14.81 -16.45
N VAL A 30 6.13 13.77 -16.44
CA VAL A 30 6.28 12.63 -15.52
C VAL A 30 6.51 11.37 -16.32
N LEU A 31 7.49 10.58 -15.92
CA LEU A 31 7.79 9.27 -16.50
C LEU A 31 7.94 8.25 -15.37
N PHE A 32 7.26 7.13 -15.49
CA PHE A 32 7.45 6.01 -14.57
C PHE A 32 8.45 4.99 -15.10
N THR A 33 9.24 4.41 -14.20
CA THR A 33 10.00 3.19 -14.45
C THR A 33 9.49 2.08 -13.54
N CYS A 34 9.39 0.86 -14.06
CA CYS A 34 8.85 -0.27 -13.31
C CYS A 34 9.51 -1.60 -13.68
N ARG A 35 9.30 -2.61 -12.86
CA ARG A 35 9.60 -4.03 -13.14
C ARG A 35 8.28 -4.77 -13.22
N ASP A 36 8.12 -5.57 -14.24
CA ASP A 36 6.95 -6.41 -14.47
C ASP A 36 6.93 -7.54 -13.42
N LYS A 37 6.22 -7.34 -12.33
CA LYS A 37 6.14 -8.27 -11.20
C LYS A 37 4.71 -8.76 -10.93
N GLU A 38 3.77 -7.83 -10.87
CA GLU A 38 2.37 -8.08 -10.51
C GLU A 38 1.44 -7.37 -11.53
N PHE A 39 0.66 -6.41 -11.09
CA PHE A 39 -0.29 -5.65 -11.92
C PHE A 39 0.01 -4.14 -11.98
N GLU A 40 1.24 -3.72 -11.60
CA GLU A 40 1.65 -2.32 -11.63
C GLU A 40 1.54 -1.70 -13.03
N ILE A 41 1.82 -2.48 -14.10
CA ILE A 41 1.69 -2.01 -15.48
C ILE A 41 0.23 -1.72 -15.82
N ALA A 42 -0.68 -2.62 -15.45
CA ALA A 42 -2.10 -2.42 -15.69
C ALA A 42 -2.65 -1.17 -14.97
N LEU A 43 -2.13 -0.88 -13.76
CA LEU A 43 -2.48 0.34 -13.04
C LEU A 43 -1.93 1.59 -13.72
N LEU A 44 -0.67 1.58 -14.19
CA LEU A 44 -0.11 2.72 -14.93
C LEU A 44 -0.87 3.01 -16.21
N GLU A 45 -1.27 1.96 -16.95
CA GLU A 45 -2.09 2.07 -18.17
C GLU A 45 -3.49 2.61 -17.85
N ALA A 46 -4.12 2.13 -16.79
CA ALA A 46 -5.44 2.60 -16.36
C ALA A 46 -5.43 4.09 -15.95
N GLU A 47 -4.34 4.55 -15.32
CA GLU A 47 -4.15 5.97 -14.98
C GLU A 47 -3.65 6.81 -16.18
N GLY A 48 -3.28 6.20 -17.32
CA GLY A 48 -2.81 6.89 -18.52
C GLY A 48 -1.39 7.46 -18.42
N PHE A 49 -0.55 6.90 -17.53
CA PHE A 49 0.83 7.36 -17.34
C PHE A 49 1.81 6.80 -18.37
N ASP A 50 2.75 7.64 -18.80
CA ASP A 50 3.91 7.19 -19.56
C ASP A 50 4.85 6.36 -18.67
N TYR A 51 5.25 5.17 -19.13
CA TYR A 51 6.14 4.30 -18.39
C TYR A 51 7.14 3.54 -19.23
N ILE A 52 8.23 3.08 -18.60
CA ILE A 52 9.22 2.17 -19.17
C ILE A 52 9.33 0.94 -18.27
N SER A 53 8.91 -0.23 -18.78
CA SER A 53 9.14 -1.50 -18.09
C SER A 53 10.55 -2.02 -18.32
N PHE A 54 11.21 -2.42 -17.23
CA PHE A 54 12.54 -3.06 -17.28
C PHE A 54 12.46 -4.58 -17.43
N GLY A 55 11.24 -5.12 -17.47
CA GLY A 55 10.96 -6.55 -17.55
C GLY A 55 10.96 -7.23 -16.18
N GLN A 56 10.87 -8.55 -16.20
CA GLN A 56 10.69 -9.35 -14.99
C GLN A 56 11.94 -9.42 -14.11
N LYS A 57 11.72 -9.53 -12.80
CA LYS A 57 12.77 -9.77 -11.80
C LYS A 57 13.29 -11.22 -11.89
N TYR A 58 14.59 -11.39 -11.70
CA TYR A 58 15.21 -12.72 -11.66
C TYR A 58 14.93 -13.43 -10.32
N LYS A 59 14.66 -14.75 -10.38
CA LYS A 59 14.36 -15.57 -9.19
C LYS A 59 15.60 -16.15 -8.53
N SER A 60 16.64 -16.53 -9.29
CA SER A 60 17.88 -17.12 -8.77
C SER A 60 18.82 -16.08 -8.13
N THR A 61 19.66 -16.49 -7.19
CA THR A 61 20.62 -15.58 -6.51
C THR A 61 21.59 -14.92 -7.48
N ALA A 62 22.19 -15.70 -8.41
CA ALA A 62 23.06 -15.14 -9.45
C ALA A 62 22.28 -14.21 -10.40
N GLY A 63 21.03 -14.56 -10.74
CA GLY A 63 20.16 -13.72 -11.52
C GLY A 63 19.78 -12.43 -10.81
N LYS A 64 19.58 -12.44 -9.49
CA LYS A 64 19.31 -11.23 -8.69
C LYS A 64 20.49 -10.25 -8.76
N LEU A 65 21.74 -10.74 -8.63
CA LEU A 65 22.93 -9.90 -8.74
C LEU A 65 23.09 -9.33 -10.15
N TRP A 66 22.91 -10.16 -11.18
CA TRP A 66 22.90 -9.68 -12.57
C TRP A 66 21.76 -8.70 -12.83
N GLY A 67 20.58 -8.98 -12.29
CA GLY A 67 19.40 -8.11 -12.37
C GLY A 67 19.65 -6.74 -11.75
N LEU A 68 20.38 -6.68 -10.63
CA LEU A 68 20.75 -5.43 -9.98
C LEU A 68 21.55 -4.53 -10.95
N LEU A 69 22.63 -5.04 -11.50
CA LEU A 69 23.46 -4.28 -12.45
C LEU A 69 22.69 -3.88 -13.72
N LYS A 70 21.85 -4.80 -14.23
CA LYS A 70 21.03 -4.55 -15.43
C LYS A 70 19.97 -3.47 -15.19
N PHE A 71 19.32 -3.49 -14.03
CA PHE A 71 18.28 -2.50 -13.71
C PHE A 71 18.89 -1.15 -13.37
N ASP A 72 20.01 -1.10 -12.63
CA ASP A 72 20.79 0.13 -12.43
C ASP A 72 21.17 0.77 -13.76
N TRP A 73 21.69 -0.03 -14.71
CA TRP A 73 22.04 0.49 -16.03
C TRP A 73 20.84 1.00 -16.82
N LYS A 74 19.70 0.31 -16.77
CA LYS A 74 18.47 0.74 -17.44
C LYS A 74 17.93 2.04 -16.85
N GLU A 75 17.92 2.16 -15.51
CA GLU A 75 17.49 3.36 -14.81
C GLU A 75 18.42 4.55 -15.15
N LEU A 76 19.72 4.36 -15.07
CA LEU A 76 20.71 5.37 -15.46
C LEU A 76 20.54 5.83 -16.92
N ARG A 77 20.34 4.88 -17.85
CA ARG A 77 20.10 5.21 -19.26
C ARG A 77 18.79 5.99 -19.45
N THR A 78 17.77 5.67 -18.69
CA THR A 78 16.48 6.40 -18.70
C THR A 78 16.71 7.81 -18.17
N CYS A 79 17.44 7.96 -17.06
CA CYS A 79 17.81 9.25 -16.48
C CYS A 79 18.54 10.13 -17.50
N TRP A 80 19.57 9.61 -18.22
CA TRP A 80 20.29 10.36 -19.25
C TRP A 80 19.43 10.83 -20.41
N LYS A 81 18.43 10.00 -20.82
CA LYS A 81 17.53 10.33 -21.93
C LYS A 81 16.46 11.32 -21.54
N PHE A 82 15.79 11.07 -20.42
CA PHE A 82 14.66 11.84 -19.93
C PHE A 82 15.10 13.15 -19.27
N LYS A 83 16.33 13.19 -18.72
CA LYS A 83 16.92 14.35 -18.01
C LYS A 83 16.02 14.86 -16.89
N PRO A 84 15.71 14.02 -15.89
CA PRO A 84 14.86 14.44 -14.80
C PRO A 84 15.49 15.55 -13.98
N ASP A 85 14.66 16.39 -13.38
CA ASP A 85 15.08 17.38 -12.38
C ASP A 85 15.12 16.75 -10.99
N VAL A 86 14.23 15.78 -10.73
CA VAL A 86 14.12 15.01 -9.50
C VAL A 86 13.72 13.56 -9.80
N LEU A 87 14.21 12.62 -8.98
CA LEU A 87 13.78 11.23 -8.98
C LEU A 87 13.03 10.92 -7.68
N LEU A 88 11.91 10.20 -7.79
CA LEU A 88 11.08 9.78 -6.67
C LEU A 88 10.99 8.25 -6.65
N SER A 89 10.90 7.67 -5.47
CA SER A 89 10.62 6.23 -5.32
C SER A 89 10.09 5.88 -3.93
N HIS A 90 9.73 4.62 -3.75
CA HIS A 90 9.60 3.98 -2.44
C HIS A 90 10.71 2.94 -2.30
N GLY A 91 11.77 3.29 -1.58
CA GLY A 91 12.89 2.41 -1.27
C GLY A 91 13.66 1.87 -2.48
N SER A 92 13.71 2.59 -3.62
CA SER A 92 14.43 2.09 -4.80
C SER A 92 15.90 2.45 -4.79
N MET A 93 16.74 1.43 -4.74
CA MET A 93 18.18 1.61 -4.93
C MET A 93 18.52 2.05 -6.36
N TYR A 94 17.78 1.59 -7.37
CA TYR A 94 18.04 1.91 -8.77
C TYR A 94 17.83 3.41 -9.05
N ALA A 95 16.72 3.98 -8.57
CA ALA A 95 16.46 5.41 -8.68
C ALA A 95 17.53 6.23 -7.94
N ALA A 96 17.91 5.80 -6.72
CA ALA A 96 18.91 6.48 -5.91
C ALA A 96 20.29 6.49 -6.59
N HIS A 97 20.77 5.35 -7.11
CA HIS A 97 22.04 5.24 -7.82
C HIS A 97 22.04 6.08 -9.10
N ALA A 98 20.99 5.99 -9.91
CA ALA A 98 20.86 6.77 -11.14
C ALA A 98 20.84 8.28 -10.86
N ALA A 99 20.10 8.71 -9.85
CA ALA A 99 20.04 10.11 -9.43
C ALA A 99 21.43 10.63 -9.05
N TRP A 100 22.14 9.91 -8.19
CA TRP A 100 23.48 10.29 -7.76
C TRP A 100 24.48 10.37 -8.93
N LEU A 101 24.48 9.38 -9.84
CA LEU A 101 25.33 9.38 -11.03
C LEU A 101 24.99 10.50 -12.01
N CYS A 102 23.75 10.95 -12.06
CA CYS A 102 23.30 12.06 -12.89
C CYS A 102 23.40 13.43 -12.19
N GLY A 103 23.84 13.49 -10.93
CA GLY A 103 23.89 14.73 -10.14
C GLY A 103 22.50 15.33 -9.88
N LYS A 104 21.48 14.47 -9.71
CA LYS A 104 20.09 14.87 -9.46
C LYS A 104 19.65 14.44 -8.07
N PRO A 105 18.73 15.18 -7.42
CA PRO A 105 18.18 14.76 -6.14
C PRO A 105 17.28 13.54 -6.30
N HIS A 106 17.37 12.64 -5.32
CA HIS A 106 16.44 11.53 -5.14
C HIS A 106 15.70 11.68 -3.80
N ILE A 107 14.40 11.49 -3.81
CA ILE A 107 13.52 11.48 -2.64
C ILE A 107 12.87 10.11 -2.56
N SER A 108 12.95 9.46 -1.42
CA SER A 108 12.37 8.14 -1.19
C SER A 108 11.32 8.19 -0.09
N PHE A 109 10.18 7.55 -0.29
CA PHE A 109 9.30 7.14 0.81
C PHE A 109 9.82 5.85 1.47
N GLU A 110 9.52 5.65 2.76
CA GLU A 110 9.85 4.44 3.51
C GLU A 110 8.81 4.18 4.62
N ASP A 111 8.29 2.96 4.70
CA ASP A 111 7.35 2.50 5.72
C ASP A 111 7.58 1.05 6.18
N THR A 112 8.47 0.34 5.48
CA THR A 112 8.77 -1.08 5.75
C THR A 112 9.93 -1.27 6.70
N TYR A 113 10.84 -0.29 6.76
CA TYR A 113 12.05 -0.29 7.58
C TYR A 113 12.94 -1.51 7.36
N ASN A 114 13.02 -1.96 6.08
CA ASN A 114 13.96 -3.01 5.70
C ASN A 114 15.39 -2.45 5.59
N PHE A 115 16.16 -2.53 6.68
CA PHE A 115 17.51 -1.97 6.76
C PHE A 115 18.51 -2.59 5.77
N GLU A 116 18.28 -3.81 5.30
CA GLU A 116 19.12 -4.38 4.25
C GLU A 116 18.95 -3.61 2.93
N GLN A 117 17.72 -3.25 2.60
CA GLN A 117 17.41 -2.45 1.42
C GLN A 117 17.75 -0.97 1.63
N ILE A 118 17.45 -0.41 2.79
CA ILE A 118 17.72 1.00 3.13
C ILE A 118 19.21 1.32 2.94
N ARG A 119 20.11 0.47 3.40
CA ARG A 119 21.58 0.64 3.25
C ARG A 119 22.04 0.76 1.79
N LEU A 120 21.26 0.26 0.84
CA LEU A 120 21.60 0.31 -0.59
C LEU A 120 21.18 1.63 -1.24
N TYR A 121 20.15 2.32 -0.76
CA TYR A 121 19.67 3.58 -1.36
C TYR A 121 19.95 4.82 -0.50
N GLU A 122 19.95 4.71 0.83
CA GLU A 122 20.10 5.84 1.75
C GLU A 122 21.34 6.70 1.44
N PRO A 123 22.55 6.15 1.18
CA PRO A 123 23.73 6.98 0.91
C PRO A 123 23.55 7.92 -0.28
N PHE A 124 22.75 7.52 -1.27
CA PHE A 124 22.54 8.21 -2.54
C PHE A 124 21.25 9.04 -2.59
N THR A 125 20.44 8.99 -1.52
CA THR A 125 19.17 9.70 -1.41
C THR A 125 19.37 11.06 -0.75
N LYS A 126 18.63 12.07 -1.18
CA LYS A 126 18.63 13.43 -0.60
C LYS A 126 17.72 13.54 0.60
N ALA A 127 16.51 12.95 0.54
CA ALA A 127 15.53 12.93 1.61
C ALA A 127 14.78 11.59 1.67
N ILE A 128 14.45 11.13 2.87
CA ILE A 128 13.66 9.93 3.13
C ILE A 128 12.40 10.37 3.88
N LEU A 129 11.25 10.15 3.28
CA LEU A 129 9.95 10.56 3.82
C LEU A 129 9.34 9.41 4.60
N THR A 130 9.12 9.62 5.90
CA THR A 130 8.56 8.63 6.83
C THR A 130 7.38 9.23 7.59
N GLY A 131 6.43 8.39 8.00
CA GLY A 131 5.37 8.85 8.90
C GLY A 131 5.92 9.26 10.28
N ASP A 132 5.17 10.07 11.00
CA ASP A 132 5.52 10.58 12.34
C ASP A 132 5.22 9.59 13.49
N TYR A 133 4.91 8.35 13.17
CA TYR A 133 4.72 7.28 14.14
C TYR A 133 6.05 6.72 14.65
N ASP A 134 6.00 6.03 15.81
CA ASP A 134 7.18 5.42 16.42
C ASP A 134 7.77 4.33 15.53
N HIS A 135 9.02 4.50 15.12
CA HIS A 135 9.77 3.59 14.26
C HIS A 135 11.29 3.72 14.46
N PRO A 136 12.11 2.73 14.04
CA PRO A 136 13.55 2.83 14.15
C PRO A 136 14.11 3.97 13.30
N PHE A 137 15.06 4.72 13.86
CA PHE A 137 15.77 5.79 13.17
C PHE A 137 16.56 5.24 11.97
N ILE A 138 16.38 5.84 10.80
CA ILE A 138 17.09 5.48 9.56
C ILE A 138 18.37 6.32 9.43
N SER A 139 18.23 7.63 9.31
CA SER A 139 19.34 8.55 9.15
C SER A 139 18.91 10.01 9.35
N LYS A 140 19.88 10.94 9.32
CA LYS A 140 19.60 12.39 9.38
C LYS A 140 18.87 12.96 8.15
N LYS A 141 18.61 12.13 7.13
CA LYS A 141 17.89 12.52 5.91
C LYS A 141 16.38 12.30 6.01
N GLU A 142 15.90 11.77 7.15
CA GLU A 142 14.48 11.60 7.39
C GLU A 142 13.78 12.95 7.50
N ILE A 143 12.65 13.03 6.83
CA ILE A 143 11.67 14.11 6.96
C ILE A 143 10.35 13.44 7.32
N HIS A 144 9.88 13.70 8.54
CA HIS A 144 8.64 13.11 9.04
C HIS A 144 7.43 13.92 8.59
N TYR A 145 6.34 13.21 8.28
CA TYR A 145 5.05 13.83 8.01
C TYR A 145 3.95 13.20 8.87
N ALA A 146 3.01 14.00 9.30
CA ALA A 146 1.88 13.55 10.09
C ALA A 146 0.89 12.76 9.22
N GLY A 147 1.21 11.50 8.89
CA GLY A 147 0.39 10.72 7.97
C GLY A 147 0.83 9.29 7.74
N TYR A 148 0.12 8.66 6.83
CA TYR A 148 0.38 7.33 6.29
C TYR A 148 0.48 7.43 4.76
N HIS A 149 1.17 6.51 4.11
CA HIS A 149 1.30 6.49 2.64
C HIS A 149 -0.06 6.52 1.93
N GLU A 150 -1.03 5.85 2.50
CA GLU A 150 -2.39 5.75 1.96
C GLU A 150 -3.08 7.13 1.86
N LEU A 151 -2.68 8.10 2.68
CA LEU A 151 -3.21 9.46 2.63
C LEU A 151 -2.68 10.28 1.44
N ALA A 152 -1.72 9.76 0.67
CA ALA A 152 -1.34 10.36 -0.60
C ALA A 152 -2.46 10.25 -1.66
N TYR A 153 -3.32 9.25 -1.56
CA TYR A 153 -4.39 8.99 -2.52
C TYR A 153 -5.78 8.81 -1.90
N LEU A 154 -5.89 8.56 -0.59
CA LEU A 154 -7.17 8.39 0.13
C LEU A 154 -7.50 9.53 1.07
N HIS A 155 -6.69 10.60 1.10
CA HIS A 155 -7.04 11.80 1.86
C HIS A 155 -8.38 12.36 1.36
N PRO A 156 -9.27 12.87 2.23
CA PRO A 156 -10.60 13.37 1.83
C PRO A 156 -10.60 14.49 0.79
N SER A 157 -9.50 15.21 0.63
CA SER A 157 -9.33 16.22 -0.44
C SER A 157 -9.05 15.60 -1.82
N ARG A 158 -8.69 14.30 -1.87
CA ARG A 158 -8.22 13.62 -3.09
C ARG A 158 -9.08 12.45 -3.51
N PHE A 159 -9.82 11.87 -2.57
CA PHE A 159 -10.64 10.69 -2.82
C PHE A 159 -12.07 10.90 -2.34
N SER A 160 -13.00 10.62 -3.23
CA SER A 160 -14.44 10.55 -2.93
C SER A 160 -14.96 9.18 -3.35
N PRO A 161 -15.45 8.37 -2.40
CA PRO A 161 -15.95 7.03 -2.71
C PRO A 161 -17.15 7.05 -3.66
N ASP A 162 -17.13 6.22 -4.70
CA ASP A 162 -18.25 6.02 -5.61
C ASP A 162 -19.25 5.02 -5.03
N ARG A 163 -20.45 5.49 -4.69
CA ARG A 163 -21.53 4.64 -4.14
C ARG A 163 -22.09 3.61 -5.14
N SER A 164 -21.85 3.78 -6.44
CA SER A 164 -22.33 2.83 -7.45
C SER A 164 -21.77 1.41 -7.25
N VAL A 165 -20.65 1.27 -6.55
CA VAL A 165 -20.09 -0.05 -6.18
C VAL A 165 -21.05 -0.89 -5.34
N LEU A 166 -21.95 -0.27 -4.56
CA LEU A 166 -22.93 -0.99 -3.75
C LEU A 166 -23.96 -1.74 -4.61
N ASP A 167 -24.33 -1.18 -5.77
CA ASP A 167 -25.20 -1.85 -6.73
C ASP A 167 -24.47 -3.04 -7.38
N GLU A 168 -23.19 -2.88 -7.74
CA GLU A 168 -22.36 -3.98 -8.27
C GLU A 168 -22.20 -5.13 -7.26
N LEU A 169 -22.08 -4.79 -5.97
CA LEU A 169 -22.04 -5.75 -4.87
C LEU A 169 -23.40 -6.32 -4.50
N ALA A 170 -24.47 -5.81 -5.09
CA ALA A 170 -25.84 -6.07 -4.70
C ALA A 170 -26.09 -5.85 -3.20
N VAL A 171 -25.40 -4.86 -2.59
CA VAL A 171 -25.53 -4.48 -1.18
C VAL A 171 -26.63 -3.43 -1.06
N ARG A 172 -27.64 -3.72 -0.22
CA ARG A 172 -28.76 -2.80 0.04
C ARG A 172 -28.35 -1.72 1.03
N GLU A 173 -29.07 -0.62 1.04
CA GLU A 173 -28.88 0.42 2.04
C GLU A 173 -29.05 -0.13 3.47
N GLY A 174 -28.06 0.13 4.32
CA GLY A 174 -28.03 -0.39 5.70
C GLY A 174 -27.56 -1.84 5.85
N GLU A 175 -27.33 -2.56 4.74
CA GLU A 175 -26.78 -3.91 4.80
C GLU A 175 -25.28 -3.88 5.04
N LYS A 176 -24.82 -4.58 6.09
CA LYS A 176 -23.40 -4.69 6.42
C LYS A 176 -22.68 -5.63 5.46
N TYR A 177 -21.41 -5.34 5.20
CA TYR A 177 -20.50 -6.28 4.57
C TYR A 177 -19.06 -6.09 5.07
N CYS A 178 -18.26 -7.13 4.94
CA CYS A 178 -16.82 -7.06 5.20
C CYS A 178 -16.02 -7.50 3.97
N LEU A 179 -14.81 -6.94 3.86
CA LEU A 179 -13.85 -7.31 2.83
C LEU A 179 -12.68 -8.07 3.47
N LEU A 180 -12.43 -9.28 2.99
CA LEU A 180 -11.36 -10.14 3.45
C LEU A 180 -10.22 -10.14 2.42
N ARG A 181 -8.98 -10.09 2.91
CA ARG A 181 -7.78 -10.20 2.07
C ARG A 181 -6.83 -11.26 2.63
N PHE A 182 -6.67 -12.34 1.90
CA PHE A 182 -5.71 -13.38 2.22
C PHE A 182 -4.62 -13.43 1.15
N VAL A 183 -3.35 -13.36 1.59
CA VAL A 183 -2.19 -13.30 0.68
C VAL A 183 -1.84 -14.69 0.14
N SER A 184 -2.05 -15.75 0.91
CA SER A 184 -1.74 -17.12 0.53
C SER A 184 -2.88 -18.07 0.83
N TRP A 185 -3.11 -19.05 -0.06
CA TRP A 185 -4.05 -20.15 0.14
C TRP A 185 -3.34 -21.49 0.43
N ASN A 186 -2.01 -21.53 0.31
CA ASN A 186 -1.19 -22.72 0.53
C ASN A 186 -0.34 -22.59 1.80
N ALA A 187 -0.61 -23.42 2.79
CA ALA A 187 0.04 -23.44 4.11
C ALA A 187 1.52 -23.90 4.12
N THR A 188 2.23 -23.99 2.99
CA THR A 188 3.40 -24.87 2.96
C THR A 188 4.76 -24.25 2.64
N HIS A 189 4.95 -23.01 2.21
CA HIS A 189 6.27 -22.68 1.62
C HIS A 189 6.90 -21.30 1.84
N ASP A 190 6.43 -20.47 2.78
CA ASP A 190 7.22 -19.28 3.15
C ASP A 190 7.92 -19.49 4.50
N LYS A 191 9.25 -19.43 4.51
CA LYS A 191 10.06 -19.58 5.71
C LYS A 191 9.68 -18.53 6.75
N GLY A 192 8.91 -18.93 7.78
CA GLY A 192 8.57 -18.09 8.92
C GLY A 192 7.21 -17.40 8.89
N HIS A 193 6.55 -17.31 7.74
CA HIS A 193 5.20 -16.74 7.60
C HIS A 193 4.28 -17.82 7.01
N LYS A 194 3.26 -18.21 7.80
CA LYS A 194 2.26 -19.20 7.37
C LYS A 194 0.94 -18.54 6.98
N GLY A 195 0.73 -17.30 7.42
CA GLY A 195 -0.57 -16.67 7.37
C GLY A 195 -1.62 -17.39 8.20
N MET A 196 -2.87 -17.02 8.03
CA MET A 196 -4.01 -17.68 8.65
C MET A 196 -4.18 -19.11 8.07
N SER A 197 -4.48 -20.08 8.92
CA SER A 197 -4.75 -21.45 8.48
C SER A 197 -5.99 -21.49 7.58
N TYR A 198 -6.04 -22.46 6.66
CA TYR A 198 -7.18 -22.61 5.77
C TYR A 198 -8.50 -22.81 6.52
N GLU A 199 -8.47 -23.62 7.58
CA GLU A 199 -9.61 -23.88 8.45
C GLU A 199 -10.13 -22.57 9.10
N ASN A 200 -9.21 -21.74 9.61
CA ASN A 200 -9.58 -20.46 10.21
C ASN A 200 -10.06 -19.43 9.17
N LYS A 201 -9.54 -19.47 7.93
CA LYS A 201 -10.09 -18.66 6.81
C LYS A 201 -11.54 -19.02 6.51
N LEU A 202 -11.85 -20.33 6.43
CA LEU A 202 -13.23 -20.80 6.26
C LEU A 202 -14.11 -20.40 7.45
N LYS A 203 -13.60 -20.56 8.67
CA LYS A 203 -14.31 -20.17 9.89
C LYS A 203 -14.62 -18.69 9.91
N ALA A 204 -13.67 -17.82 9.57
CA ALA A 204 -13.88 -16.39 9.48
C ALA A 204 -15.03 -16.05 8.50
N VAL A 205 -15.00 -16.64 7.30
CA VAL A 205 -16.07 -16.44 6.30
C VAL A 205 -17.43 -16.85 6.83
N VAL A 206 -17.52 -18.04 7.45
CA VAL A 206 -18.78 -18.57 8.00
C VAL A 206 -19.30 -17.69 9.14
N GLU A 207 -18.44 -17.31 10.08
CA GLU A 207 -18.83 -16.50 11.23
C GLU A 207 -19.27 -15.10 10.80
N PHE A 208 -18.52 -14.42 9.93
CA PHE A 208 -18.88 -13.06 9.48
C PHE A 208 -20.13 -13.05 8.60
N SER A 209 -20.38 -14.13 7.83
CA SER A 209 -21.61 -14.24 7.02
C SER A 209 -22.92 -14.23 7.84
N LYS A 210 -22.83 -14.42 9.16
CA LYS A 210 -24.00 -14.33 10.05
C LYS A 210 -24.43 -12.87 10.30
N TYR A 211 -23.54 -11.91 10.06
CA TYR A 211 -23.77 -10.49 10.35
C TYR A 211 -23.87 -9.60 9.12
N GLY A 212 -23.45 -10.09 7.96
CA GLY A 212 -23.50 -9.33 6.70
C GLY A 212 -22.91 -10.11 5.54
N LYS A 213 -22.82 -9.47 4.37
CA LYS A 213 -22.15 -10.08 3.22
C LYS A 213 -20.64 -10.15 3.45
N VAL A 214 -20.03 -11.17 2.88
CA VAL A 214 -18.56 -11.36 2.90
C VAL A 214 -18.07 -11.32 1.48
N PHE A 215 -17.06 -10.48 1.21
CA PHE A 215 -16.33 -10.46 -0.05
C PHE A 215 -14.85 -10.78 0.18
N ILE A 216 -14.24 -11.50 -0.76
CA ILE A 216 -12.84 -11.88 -0.69
C ILE A 216 -12.11 -11.24 -1.87
N SER A 217 -11.14 -10.37 -1.57
CA SER A 217 -10.16 -9.88 -2.52
C SER A 217 -8.98 -10.86 -2.59
N SER A 218 -8.69 -11.40 -3.76
CA SER A 218 -7.61 -12.37 -3.95
C SER A 218 -6.97 -12.20 -5.32
N GLU A 219 -5.63 -12.23 -5.36
CA GLU A 219 -4.86 -12.26 -6.60
C GLU A 219 -4.87 -13.63 -7.27
N LYS A 220 -5.06 -14.68 -6.46
CA LYS A 220 -5.08 -16.06 -6.92
C LYS A 220 -6.51 -16.56 -7.02
N GLU A 221 -6.69 -17.62 -7.76
CA GLU A 221 -7.97 -18.31 -7.83
C GLU A 221 -8.36 -18.84 -6.43
N LEU A 222 -9.61 -18.58 -6.06
CA LEU A 222 -10.16 -19.04 -4.78
C LEU A 222 -10.48 -20.53 -4.84
N PRO A 223 -10.34 -21.26 -3.71
CA PRO A 223 -10.90 -22.60 -3.56
C PRO A 223 -12.39 -22.64 -3.92
N GLU A 224 -12.86 -23.78 -4.41
CA GLU A 224 -14.21 -23.94 -4.97
C GLU A 224 -15.31 -23.44 -4.01
N GLU A 225 -15.23 -23.80 -2.75
CA GLU A 225 -16.18 -23.40 -1.71
C GLU A 225 -16.20 -21.92 -1.39
N LEU A 226 -15.14 -21.19 -1.75
CA LEU A 226 -15.01 -19.75 -1.52
C LEU A 226 -15.25 -18.90 -2.77
N LYS A 227 -15.37 -19.49 -3.95
CA LYS A 227 -15.58 -18.75 -5.23
C LYS A 227 -16.78 -17.82 -5.18
N ARG A 228 -17.85 -18.21 -4.50
CA ARG A 228 -19.06 -17.40 -4.33
C ARG A 228 -18.84 -16.09 -3.56
N TYR A 229 -17.77 -16.00 -2.79
CA TYR A 229 -17.41 -14.81 -2.01
C TYR A 229 -16.42 -13.91 -2.74
N LYS A 230 -15.96 -14.30 -3.94
CA LYS A 230 -15.03 -13.47 -4.71
C LYS A 230 -15.61 -12.08 -4.95
N LEU A 231 -14.82 -11.06 -4.66
CA LEU A 231 -15.18 -9.68 -4.95
C LEU A 231 -15.47 -9.52 -6.46
N PRO A 232 -16.69 -9.10 -6.85
CA PRO A 232 -17.09 -9.06 -8.26
C PRO A 232 -16.66 -7.78 -8.99
N THR A 233 -16.19 -6.76 -8.26
CA THR A 233 -15.84 -5.46 -8.83
C THR A 233 -14.45 -5.46 -9.46
N ALA A 234 -14.20 -4.54 -10.37
CA ALA A 234 -12.89 -4.31 -10.96
C ALA A 234 -11.89 -3.77 -9.91
N PRO A 235 -10.59 -4.11 -10.02
CA PRO A 235 -9.57 -3.74 -9.03
C PRO A 235 -9.48 -2.24 -8.73
N GLU A 236 -9.66 -1.39 -9.73
CA GLU A 236 -9.62 0.08 -9.60
C GLU A 236 -10.73 0.65 -8.71
N LYS A 237 -11.81 -0.10 -8.47
CA LYS A 237 -12.91 0.29 -7.59
C LYS A 237 -12.73 -0.14 -6.14
N VAL A 238 -11.64 -0.84 -5.82
CA VAL A 238 -11.44 -1.46 -4.50
C VAL A 238 -11.53 -0.45 -3.35
N HIS A 239 -11.00 0.74 -3.50
CA HIS A 239 -11.06 1.77 -2.45
C HIS A 239 -12.48 2.27 -2.19
N SER A 240 -13.31 2.38 -3.24
CA SER A 240 -14.74 2.68 -3.06
C SER A 240 -15.48 1.53 -2.36
N VAL A 241 -15.16 0.28 -2.72
CA VAL A 241 -15.69 -0.90 -1.99
C VAL A 241 -15.27 -0.88 -0.53
N MET A 242 -14.01 -0.55 -0.24
CA MET A 242 -13.50 -0.49 1.13
C MET A 242 -14.20 0.60 1.95
N ALA A 243 -14.41 1.77 1.37
CA ALA A 243 -14.98 2.93 2.06
C ALA A 243 -16.41 2.71 2.62
N PHE A 244 -17.15 1.77 2.07
CA PHE A 244 -18.50 1.43 2.55
C PHE A 244 -18.58 0.12 3.31
N ALA A 245 -17.44 -0.57 3.50
CA ALA A 245 -17.40 -1.80 4.27
C ALA A 245 -17.59 -1.54 5.77
N SER A 246 -18.07 -2.54 6.50
CA SER A 246 -18.13 -2.51 7.97
C SER A 246 -16.81 -2.92 8.61
N MET A 247 -15.96 -3.64 7.88
CA MET A 247 -14.66 -4.13 8.36
C MET A 247 -13.77 -4.57 7.20
N ILE A 248 -12.46 -4.32 7.33
CA ILE A 248 -11.41 -4.98 6.52
C ILE A 248 -10.71 -5.99 7.40
N PHE A 249 -10.54 -7.22 6.91
CA PHE A 249 -9.97 -8.32 7.69
C PHE A 249 -8.95 -9.09 6.86
N GLY A 250 -7.73 -9.29 7.37
CA GLY A 250 -6.80 -10.17 6.68
C GLY A 250 -5.32 -9.92 6.92
N GLU A 251 -4.51 -10.38 5.95
CA GLU A 251 -3.05 -10.49 6.02
C GLU A 251 -2.33 -9.34 5.29
N SER A 252 -3.04 -8.40 4.68
CA SER A 252 -2.47 -7.27 3.95
C SER A 252 -2.49 -6.01 4.80
N ALA A 253 -1.34 -5.59 5.30
CA ALA A 253 -1.20 -4.37 6.07
C ALA A 253 -1.69 -3.13 5.31
N THR A 254 -1.33 -3.02 4.02
CA THR A 254 -1.76 -1.90 3.17
C THR A 254 -3.28 -1.82 3.08
N MET A 255 -3.97 -2.92 2.75
CA MET A 255 -5.44 -2.88 2.64
C MET A 255 -6.12 -2.59 3.97
N VAL A 256 -5.58 -3.11 5.08
CA VAL A 256 -6.13 -2.80 6.41
C VAL A 256 -5.94 -1.31 6.71
N SER A 257 -4.75 -0.75 6.47
CA SER A 257 -4.48 0.68 6.65
C SER A 257 -5.32 1.56 5.74
N GLU A 258 -5.50 1.18 4.47
CA GLU A 258 -6.43 1.84 3.53
C GLU A 258 -7.86 1.91 4.10
N GLY A 259 -8.36 0.78 4.64
CA GLY A 259 -9.66 0.76 5.33
C GLY A 259 -9.70 1.74 6.49
N VAL A 260 -8.69 1.73 7.34
CA VAL A 260 -8.60 2.58 8.53
C VAL A 260 -8.60 4.07 8.17
N VAL A 261 -7.84 4.49 7.16
CA VAL A 261 -7.84 5.90 6.72
C VAL A 261 -9.14 6.32 6.02
N LEU A 262 -9.92 5.36 5.52
CA LEU A 262 -11.27 5.57 5.00
C LEU A 262 -12.36 5.55 6.10
N GLY A 263 -11.99 5.29 7.36
CA GLY A 263 -12.91 5.24 8.50
C GLY A 263 -13.53 3.86 8.76
N VAL A 264 -12.97 2.83 8.15
CA VAL A 264 -13.42 1.44 8.31
C VAL A 264 -12.45 0.69 9.24
N PRO A 265 -12.92 0.06 10.33
CA PRO A 265 -12.06 -0.68 11.23
C PRO A 265 -11.38 -1.87 10.53
N GLY A 266 -10.12 -2.11 10.90
CA GLY A 266 -9.32 -3.16 10.31
C GLY A 266 -8.81 -4.19 11.31
N VAL A 267 -8.82 -5.46 10.94
CA VAL A 267 -8.18 -6.56 11.68
C VAL A 267 -7.03 -7.09 10.85
N TYR A 268 -5.81 -6.93 11.36
CA TYR A 268 -4.59 -7.29 10.65
C TYR A 268 -3.86 -8.44 11.33
N MET A 269 -3.38 -9.41 10.55
CA MET A 269 -2.65 -10.57 11.03
C MET A 269 -1.32 -10.72 10.32
N ASP A 270 -0.23 -10.61 11.06
CA ASP A 270 1.14 -10.84 10.58
C ASP A 270 2.10 -10.95 11.78
N ASN A 271 3.11 -11.81 11.69
CA ASN A 271 4.09 -11.99 12.78
C ASN A 271 5.06 -10.82 12.93
N THR A 272 5.30 -10.06 11.87
CA THR A 272 6.23 -8.91 11.90
C THR A 272 5.55 -7.60 12.24
N GLY A 273 4.24 -7.51 12.01
CA GLY A 273 3.48 -6.28 12.17
C GLY A 273 3.94 -5.14 11.23
N ARG A 274 3.39 -3.96 11.43
CA ARG A 274 3.83 -2.70 10.80
C ARG A 274 3.72 -1.57 11.82
N TYR A 275 4.64 -0.62 11.75
CA TYR A 275 4.66 0.50 12.69
C TYR A 275 3.42 1.38 12.57
N TYR A 276 2.96 1.64 11.34
CA TYR A 276 1.75 2.43 11.09
C TYR A 276 0.47 1.71 11.57
N THR A 277 0.33 0.39 11.40
CA THR A 277 -0.84 -0.34 11.92
C THR A 277 -0.83 -0.37 13.45
N THR A 278 0.37 -0.41 14.08
CA THR A 278 0.53 -0.31 15.52
C THR A 278 0.08 1.06 16.03
N GLU A 279 0.42 2.15 15.33
CA GLU A 279 -0.06 3.48 15.68
C GLU A 279 -1.57 3.61 15.50
N GLN A 280 -2.12 3.09 14.40
CA GLN A 280 -3.56 3.08 14.13
C GLN A 280 -4.35 2.34 15.22
N GLU A 281 -3.76 1.31 15.83
CA GLU A 281 -4.33 0.62 17.00
C GLU A 281 -4.22 1.45 18.25
N LYS A 282 -3.00 1.85 18.66
CA LYS A 282 -2.74 2.50 19.94
C LYS A 282 -3.35 3.88 20.05
N ASN A 283 -3.24 4.70 19.00
CA ASN A 283 -3.64 6.10 19.04
C ASN A 283 -5.08 6.31 18.60
N TYR A 284 -5.60 5.44 17.73
CA TYR A 284 -6.91 5.66 17.11
C TYR A 284 -7.93 4.55 17.37
N GLY A 285 -7.49 3.35 17.78
CA GLY A 285 -8.39 2.23 18.06
C GLY A 285 -9.17 1.75 16.83
N MET A 286 -8.59 1.96 15.63
CA MET A 286 -9.22 1.63 14.35
C MET A 286 -8.57 0.42 13.66
N CYS A 287 -7.39 0.02 14.08
CA CYS A 287 -6.72 -1.21 13.67
C CYS A 287 -6.60 -2.15 14.87
N PHE A 288 -6.62 -3.46 14.63
CA PHE A 288 -6.43 -4.50 15.65
C PHE A 288 -5.44 -5.51 15.13
N ASN A 289 -4.24 -5.53 15.74
CA ASN A 289 -3.12 -6.33 15.28
C ASN A 289 -3.04 -7.67 16.01
N PHE A 290 -2.85 -8.75 15.28
CA PHE A 290 -2.72 -10.11 15.79
C PHE A 290 -1.53 -10.81 15.13
N SER A 291 -0.94 -11.79 15.83
CA SER A 291 0.07 -12.68 15.26
C SER A 291 -0.57 -13.81 14.44
N GLU A 292 0.28 -14.57 13.74
CA GLU A 292 -0.17 -15.76 12.99
C GLU A 292 -0.35 -17.01 13.89
N SER A 293 -0.19 -16.90 15.22
CA SER A 293 -0.43 -18.01 16.13
C SER A 293 -1.91 -18.46 16.08
N GLU A 294 -2.18 -19.73 16.25
CA GLU A 294 -3.54 -20.26 16.22
C GLU A 294 -4.45 -19.58 17.24
N GLU A 295 -3.93 -19.28 18.42
CA GLU A 295 -4.65 -18.54 19.47
C GLU A 295 -5.02 -17.15 19.00
N ASP A 296 -4.08 -16.40 18.39
CA ASP A 296 -4.33 -15.05 17.91
C ASP A 296 -5.24 -15.02 16.67
N GLN A 297 -5.16 -16.03 15.80
CA GLN A 297 -6.12 -16.19 14.70
C GLN A 297 -7.55 -16.30 15.24
N MET A 298 -7.75 -17.05 16.33
CA MET A 298 -9.07 -17.16 16.96
C MET A 298 -9.52 -15.87 17.63
N LYS A 299 -8.59 -15.13 18.27
CA LYS A 299 -8.87 -13.79 18.83
C LYS A 299 -9.24 -12.80 17.71
N ALA A 300 -8.52 -12.83 16.58
CA ALA A 300 -8.80 -12.00 15.42
C ALA A 300 -10.22 -12.26 14.87
N ILE A 301 -10.63 -13.53 14.74
CA ILE A 301 -12.00 -13.88 14.34
C ILE A 301 -13.01 -13.35 15.37
N GLY A 302 -12.75 -13.52 16.67
CA GLY A 302 -13.58 -12.98 17.74
C GLY A 302 -13.73 -11.47 17.65
N LYS A 303 -12.63 -10.75 17.40
CA LYS A 303 -12.66 -9.29 17.19
C LYS A 303 -13.46 -8.90 15.95
N GLY A 304 -13.31 -9.64 14.85
CA GLY A 304 -14.12 -9.42 13.65
C GLY A 304 -15.61 -9.62 13.90
N ILE A 305 -16.00 -10.62 14.70
CA ILE A 305 -17.40 -10.83 15.12
C ILE A 305 -17.89 -9.63 15.92
N GLU A 306 -17.12 -9.14 16.90
CA GLU A 306 -17.46 -7.95 17.69
C GLU A 306 -17.71 -6.73 16.78
N ILE A 307 -16.77 -6.45 15.87
CA ILE A 307 -16.90 -5.34 14.91
C ILE A 307 -18.15 -5.49 14.03
N MET A 308 -18.38 -6.68 13.48
CA MET A 308 -19.53 -6.91 12.60
C MET A 308 -20.87 -6.85 13.34
N SER A 309 -20.92 -7.27 14.62
CA SER A 309 -22.15 -7.24 15.41
C SER A 309 -22.43 -5.86 16.01
N GLU A 310 -21.46 -5.27 16.69
CA GLU A 310 -21.60 -4.08 17.54
C GLU A 310 -21.05 -2.80 16.89
N GLY A 311 -20.10 -2.91 15.94
CA GLY A 311 -19.35 -1.79 15.39
C GLY A 311 -18.16 -1.40 16.26
N VAL A 312 -17.58 -0.24 15.98
CA VAL A 312 -16.49 0.37 16.77
C VAL A 312 -16.80 1.83 17.07
N ASP A 313 -16.16 2.37 18.10
CA ASP A 313 -16.15 3.81 18.35
C ASP A 313 -15.34 4.54 17.28
N LEU A 314 -15.99 5.40 16.49
CA LEU A 314 -15.36 6.18 15.43
C LEU A 314 -14.72 7.49 15.92
N SER A 315 -14.69 7.75 17.24
CA SER A 315 -14.01 8.94 17.79
C SER A 315 -12.51 8.96 17.46
N GLY A 316 -11.90 7.77 17.41
CA GLY A 316 -10.52 7.60 16.96
C GLY A 316 -10.31 8.02 15.51
N TYR A 317 -11.19 7.63 14.62
CA TYR A 317 -11.16 8.09 13.22
C TYR A 317 -11.33 9.60 13.10
N ALA A 318 -12.26 10.19 13.86
CA ALA A 318 -12.45 11.64 13.88
C ALA A 318 -11.20 12.39 14.39
N ARG A 319 -10.41 11.82 15.32
CA ARG A 319 -9.10 12.34 15.72
C ARG A 319 -8.08 12.21 14.58
N MET A 320 -7.95 11.02 13.99
CA MET A 320 -7.03 10.76 12.88
C MET A 320 -7.19 11.77 11.74
N ARG A 321 -8.43 12.06 11.36
CA ARG A 321 -8.74 13.06 10.32
C ARG A 321 -8.28 14.48 10.65
N ARG A 322 -8.14 14.84 11.93
CA ARG A 322 -7.60 16.15 12.34
C ARG A 322 -6.08 16.14 12.44
N ASP A 323 -5.53 15.01 12.86
CA ASP A 323 -4.10 14.87 13.17
C ASP A 323 -3.26 14.62 11.90
N LYS A 324 -3.85 13.98 10.89
CA LYS A 324 -3.14 13.53 9.68
C LYS A 324 -3.40 14.44 8.49
N ILE A 325 -2.36 14.62 7.66
CA ILE A 325 -2.31 15.58 6.54
C ILE A 325 -2.48 14.91 5.18
N ASP A 326 -2.69 15.74 4.16
CA ASP A 326 -2.57 15.36 2.75
C ASP A 326 -1.09 15.13 2.40
N VAL A 327 -0.74 13.85 2.19
CA VAL A 327 0.65 13.43 1.95
C VAL A 327 1.12 13.80 0.53
N THR A 328 0.24 13.91 -0.45
CA THR A 328 0.61 14.41 -1.78
C THR A 328 0.99 15.87 -1.73
N GLY A 329 0.21 16.73 -1.07
CA GLY A 329 0.57 18.12 -0.89
C GLY A 329 1.87 18.33 -0.09
N PHE A 330 2.12 17.44 0.89
CA PHE A 330 3.41 17.42 1.58
C PHE A 330 4.56 17.07 0.63
N LEU A 331 4.41 16.04 -0.21
CA LEU A 331 5.42 15.64 -1.20
C LEU A 331 5.75 16.79 -2.16
N GLU A 332 4.74 17.52 -2.64
CA GLU A 332 4.94 18.70 -3.51
C GLU A 332 5.84 19.75 -2.86
N ASN A 333 5.58 20.05 -1.59
CA ASN A 333 6.40 21.00 -0.84
C ASN A 333 7.85 20.52 -0.73
N VAL A 334 8.07 19.24 -0.37
CA VAL A 334 9.42 18.67 -0.27
C VAL A 334 10.14 18.68 -1.61
N VAL A 335 9.46 18.35 -2.72
CA VAL A 335 10.07 18.42 -4.06
C VAL A 335 10.50 19.84 -4.39
N ASN A 336 9.66 20.83 -4.11
CA ASN A 336 9.99 22.24 -4.33
C ASN A 336 11.19 22.69 -3.47
N ASP A 337 11.23 22.30 -2.19
CA ASP A 337 12.33 22.64 -1.27
C ASP A 337 13.66 22.00 -1.67
N VAL A 338 13.62 20.79 -2.20
CA VAL A 338 14.82 20.07 -2.64
C VAL A 338 15.39 20.61 -3.95
N LEU A 339 14.56 21.23 -4.79
CA LEU A 339 14.96 21.80 -6.08
C LEU A 339 15.41 23.26 -5.99
N ASN A 340 15.03 23.98 -4.93
CA ASN A 340 15.49 25.35 -4.64
C ASN A 340 16.80 25.35 -3.84
#